data_7920f5ebd46099d4d291f9e35e3766b9
#
_entry.id   7920f5ebd46099d4d291f9e35e3766b9
#
_cell.length_a   1.000
_cell.length_b   1.000
_cell.length_c   1.000
_cell.angle_alpha   90.00
_cell.angle_beta   90.00
_cell.angle_gamma   90.00
#
_symmetry.space_group_name_H-M   'P 1'
#
loop_
_entity.id
_entity.type
_entity.pdbx_description
1 polymer ?
#
loop_
_entity_poly.entity_id
_entity_poly.type
_entity_poly.pdbx_seq_one_letter_code
_entity_poly.pdbx_strand_id
1 'polypeptide(L)'
;MVNRGYAVLAVNFRGSSGLGKIYQAAGYGEYGRKMQDDLVDATLWAIDQGIADPNAIAINGSSYGGYASAMGLVRDPDLFKAGIIEHAMLDVAYQSQYPPHSWGLYLGQWERYFGDINTPGDIDQMHQRSPINSVARMQAAALMVGGKRDRVVGFEQTERLISTAKELGKNIDSLIFENEGHGIDKWQSRIRHARRVEDFLAEHLGGRSGNWDWIEPIAAYLDN
;
A
#
# COMPACT_ATOMS: atom_id res chain seq x y z
N MET A 1 -0.07 5.75 16.15
CA MET A 1 -1.51 5.48 15.88
C MET A 1 -2.30 5.26 17.18
N VAL A 2 -1.90 4.38 18.08
CA VAL A 2 -2.69 4.06 19.29
C VAL A 2 -2.99 5.28 20.17
N ASN A 3 -2.02 6.17 20.40
CA ASN A 3 -2.23 7.43 21.13
C ASN A 3 -3.12 8.46 20.39
N ARG A 4 -3.51 8.19 19.16
CA ARG A 4 -4.45 8.99 18.36
C ARG A 4 -5.87 8.43 18.36
N GLY A 5 -6.08 7.29 19.04
CA GLY A 5 -7.39 6.67 19.19
C GLY A 5 -7.67 5.49 18.26
N TYR A 6 -6.64 4.97 17.58
CA TYR A 6 -6.78 3.82 16.68
C TYR A 6 -6.30 2.53 17.30
N ALA A 7 -7.03 1.44 17.11
CA ALA A 7 -6.48 0.09 17.20
C ALA A 7 -5.63 -0.19 15.95
N VAL A 8 -4.57 -0.98 16.10
CA VAL A 8 -3.71 -1.40 14.98
C VAL A 8 -3.68 -2.91 14.94
N LEU A 9 -4.15 -3.50 13.84
CA LEU A 9 -4.07 -4.92 13.56
C LEU A 9 -2.98 -5.16 12.51
N ALA A 10 -1.89 -5.84 12.89
CA ALA A 10 -0.84 -6.26 11.98
C ALA A 10 -1.05 -7.73 11.62
N VAL A 11 -1.18 -8.02 10.33
CA VAL A 11 -1.47 -9.36 9.83
C VAL A 11 -0.25 -9.97 9.16
N ASN A 12 0.21 -11.10 9.68
CA ASN A 12 1.14 -11.96 8.96
C ASN A 12 0.33 -12.87 8.02
N PHE A 13 -0.01 -12.39 6.83
CA PHE A 13 -0.72 -13.17 5.81
C PHE A 13 0.15 -14.31 5.27
N ARG A 14 -0.47 -15.32 4.66
CA ARG A 14 0.28 -16.43 4.00
C ARG A 14 1.32 -15.86 3.03
N GLY A 15 2.48 -16.49 2.95
CA GLY A 15 3.62 -15.97 2.19
C GLY A 15 4.58 -15.13 3.02
N SER A 16 4.21 -14.72 4.25
CA SER A 16 5.12 -14.02 5.16
C SER A 16 6.31 -14.88 5.56
N SER A 17 7.49 -14.28 5.61
CA SER A 17 8.71 -14.92 6.10
C SER A 17 8.71 -15.05 7.64
N GLY A 18 9.63 -15.88 8.17
CA GLY A 18 9.79 -16.05 9.62
C GLY A 18 8.87 -17.09 10.27
N LEU A 19 7.81 -17.53 9.60
CA LEU A 19 6.86 -18.54 10.08
C LEU A 19 7.08 -19.94 9.48
N GLY A 20 8.23 -20.14 8.84
CA GLY A 20 8.65 -21.40 8.25
C GLY A 20 8.28 -21.53 6.77
N LYS A 21 8.94 -22.50 6.09
CA LYS A 21 8.86 -22.66 4.63
C LYS A 21 7.45 -22.99 4.14
N ILE A 22 6.68 -23.78 4.90
CA ILE A 22 5.30 -24.16 4.53
C ILE A 22 4.41 -22.92 4.49
N TYR A 23 4.51 -22.04 5.50
CA TYR A 23 3.75 -20.81 5.56
C TYR A 23 4.13 -19.84 4.44
N GLN A 24 5.40 -19.71 4.17
CA GLN A 24 5.90 -18.91 3.05
C GLN A 24 5.42 -19.45 1.71
N ALA A 25 5.53 -20.76 1.47
CA ALA A 25 5.10 -21.40 0.22
C ALA A 25 3.57 -21.35 0.01
N ALA A 26 2.78 -21.20 1.07
CA ALA A 26 1.34 -21.00 0.97
C ALA A 26 0.93 -19.71 0.25
N GLY A 27 1.88 -18.76 0.10
CA GLY A 27 1.70 -17.54 -0.69
C GLY A 27 2.03 -17.68 -2.17
N TYR A 28 2.62 -18.80 -2.62
CA TYR A 28 3.00 -18.96 -4.03
C TYR A 28 1.75 -19.03 -4.91
N GLY A 29 1.75 -18.23 -5.98
CA GLY A 29 0.61 -18.07 -6.88
C GLY A 29 -0.57 -17.27 -6.28
N GLU A 30 -0.46 -16.82 -5.04
CA GLU A 30 -1.57 -16.19 -4.30
C GLU A 30 -1.44 -14.67 -4.15
N TYR A 31 -0.52 -14.05 -4.87
CA TYR A 31 -0.36 -12.60 -4.90
C TYR A 31 -1.65 -11.92 -5.38
N GLY A 32 -2.24 -11.05 -4.57
CA GLY A 32 -3.54 -10.41 -4.84
C GLY A 32 -4.78 -11.32 -4.75
N ARG A 33 -4.58 -12.59 -4.35
CA ARG A 33 -5.63 -13.60 -4.16
C ARG A 33 -5.77 -13.95 -2.67
N LYS A 34 -5.43 -15.18 -2.27
CA LYS A 34 -5.57 -15.62 -0.88
C LYS A 34 -4.67 -14.83 0.09
N MET A 35 -3.56 -14.27 -0.36
CA MET A 35 -2.77 -13.33 0.47
C MET A 35 -3.59 -12.08 0.81
N GLN A 36 -4.47 -11.63 -0.09
CA GLN A 36 -5.39 -10.53 0.17
C GLN A 36 -6.61 -11.00 0.99
N ASP A 37 -7.09 -12.24 0.77
CA ASP A 37 -8.19 -12.82 1.56
C ASP A 37 -7.83 -12.85 3.04
N ASP A 38 -6.59 -13.20 3.41
CA ASP A 38 -6.13 -13.20 4.79
C ASP A 38 -6.26 -11.84 5.49
N LEU A 39 -6.08 -10.73 4.74
CA LEU A 39 -6.27 -9.38 5.26
C LEU A 39 -7.75 -9.05 5.46
N VAL A 40 -8.60 -9.46 4.52
CA VAL A 40 -10.05 -9.30 4.61
C VAL A 40 -10.60 -10.11 5.77
N ASP A 41 -10.21 -11.39 5.88
CA ASP A 41 -10.66 -12.29 6.96
C ASP A 41 -10.26 -11.75 8.34
N ALA A 42 -9.02 -11.25 8.49
CA ALA A 42 -8.56 -10.64 9.72
C ALA A 42 -9.35 -9.35 10.06
N THR A 43 -9.70 -8.57 9.05
CA THR A 43 -10.52 -7.36 9.22
C THR A 43 -11.94 -7.72 9.65
N LEU A 44 -12.57 -8.67 9.00
CA LEU A 44 -13.91 -9.15 9.34
C LEU A 44 -13.94 -9.78 10.74
N TRP A 45 -12.90 -10.53 11.10
CA TRP A 45 -12.74 -11.04 12.46
C TRP A 45 -12.69 -9.92 13.49
N ALA A 46 -11.92 -8.85 13.24
CA ALA A 46 -11.84 -7.73 14.17
C ALA A 46 -13.18 -6.99 14.33
N ILE A 47 -14.00 -6.92 13.27
CA ILE A 47 -15.36 -6.41 13.32
C ILE A 47 -16.24 -7.32 14.17
N ASP A 48 -16.23 -8.64 13.90
CA ASP A 48 -17.04 -9.63 14.62
C ASP A 48 -16.72 -9.67 16.13
N GLN A 49 -15.45 -9.49 16.49
CA GLN A 49 -15.03 -9.39 17.89
C GLN A 49 -15.33 -8.03 18.55
N GLY A 50 -15.96 -7.08 17.85
CA GLY A 50 -16.24 -5.75 18.36
C GLY A 50 -14.99 -4.89 18.62
N ILE A 51 -13.85 -5.25 18.03
CA ILE A 51 -12.58 -4.50 18.12
C ILE A 51 -12.58 -3.32 17.15
N ALA A 52 -13.11 -3.53 15.95
CA ALA A 52 -13.15 -2.54 14.88
C ALA A 52 -14.58 -2.07 14.59
N ASP A 53 -14.76 -0.76 14.44
CA ASP A 53 -15.98 -0.18 13.88
C ASP A 53 -15.97 -0.35 12.35
N PRO A 54 -16.93 -1.05 11.73
CA PRO A 54 -16.97 -1.25 10.28
C PRO A 54 -17.06 0.06 9.48
N ASN A 55 -17.43 1.16 10.12
CA ASN A 55 -17.49 2.48 9.49
C ASN A 55 -16.21 3.30 9.64
N ALA A 56 -15.17 2.78 10.33
CA ALA A 56 -13.95 3.51 10.64
C ALA A 56 -12.70 2.62 10.50
N ILE A 57 -12.57 1.92 9.36
CA ILE A 57 -11.44 1.03 9.08
C ILE A 57 -10.59 1.60 7.95
N ALA A 58 -9.28 1.72 8.17
CA ALA A 58 -8.29 1.98 7.13
C ALA A 58 -7.40 0.76 6.90
N ILE A 59 -6.91 0.64 5.67
CA ILE A 59 -5.83 -0.27 5.31
C ILE A 59 -4.57 0.54 5.03
N ASN A 60 -3.43 0.11 5.58
CA ASN A 60 -2.16 0.83 5.44
C ASN A 60 -1.02 -0.16 5.22
N GLY A 61 -0.11 0.18 4.31
CA GLY A 61 1.10 -0.57 4.13
C GLY A 61 2.07 0.02 3.12
N SER A 62 3.31 -0.49 3.18
CA SER A 62 4.40 -0.08 2.31
C SER A 62 4.89 -1.24 1.45
N SER A 63 5.40 -0.95 0.25
CA SER A 63 5.92 -1.94 -0.70
C SER A 63 4.84 -2.97 -1.07
N TYR A 64 5.01 -4.27 -0.75
CA TYR A 64 3.94 -5.24 -0.85
C TYR A 64 2.70 -4.82 -0.06
N GLY A 65 2.88 -4.27 1.16
CA GLY A 65 1.77 -3.74 1.97
C GLY A 65 1.04 -2.58 1.28
N GLY A 66 1.76 -1.73 0.55
CA GLY A 66 1.18 -0.68 -0.27
C GLY A 66 0.36 -1.25 -1.44
N TYR A 67 0.88 -2.29 -2.10
CA TYR A 67 0.11 -3.06 -3.08
C TYR A 67 -1.17 -3.64 -2.45
N ALA A 68 -1.06 -4.29 -1.29
CA ALA A 68 -2.20 -4.88 -0.60
C ALA A 68 -3.23 -3.82 -0.16
N SER A 69 -2.76 -2.62 0.22
CA SER A 69 -3.63 -1.49 0.52
C SER A 69 -4.41 -1.04 -0.72
N ALA A 70 -3.72 -0.84 -1.85
CA ALA A 70 -4.37 -0.49 -3.11
C ALA A 70 -5.35 -1.57 -3.58
N MET A 71 -4.94 -2.86 -3.49
CA MET A 71 -5.82 -3.99 -3.80
C MET A 71 -7.07 -4.03 -2.91
N GLY A 72 -6.94 -3.79 -1.61
CA GLY A 72 -8.07 -3.69 -0.68
C GLY A 72 -9.08 -2.64 -1.12
N LEU A 73 -8.61 -1.45 -1.54
CA LEU A 73 -9.47 -0.36 -1.97
C LEU A 73 -10.23 -0.64 -3.28
N VAL A 74 -9.66 -1.43 -4.19
CA VAL A 74 -10.28 -1.72 -5.50
C VAL A 74 -11.01 -3.06 -5.53
N ARG A 75 -10.59 -4.05 -4.74
CA ARG A 75 -11.20 -5.38 -4.71
C ARG A 75 -12.37 -5.42 -3.73
N ASP A 76 -12.19 -4.83 -2.56
CA ASP A 76 -13.14 -4.85 -1.45
C ASP A 76 -13.57 -3.40 -1.09
N PRO A 77 -14.18 -2.64 -2.05
CA PRO A 77 -14.37 -1.20 -1.96
C PRO A 77 -15.28 -0.74 -0.82
N ASP A 78 -16.12 -1.61 -0.30
CA ASP A 78 -17.06 -1.30 0.78
C ASP A 78 -16.45 -1.53 2.18
N LEU A 79 -15.34 -2.29 2.26
CA LEU A 79 -14.76 -2.72 3.54
C LEU A 79 -13.94 -1.62 4.21
N PHE A 80 -13.17 -0.87 3.44
CA PHE A 80 -12.27 0.17 3.94
C PHE A 80 -12.82 1.56 3.65
N LYS A 81 -12.69 2.48 4.60
CA LYS A 81 -13.10 3.89 4.46
C LYS A 81 -11.94 4.79 4.04
N ALA A 82 -10.72 4.34 4.30
CA ALA A 82 -9.50 5.02 3.89
C ALA A 82 -8.39 4.02 3.58
N GLY A 83 -7.44 4.41 2.73
CA GLY A 83 -6.24 3.61 2.46
C GLY A 83 -4.98 4.48 2.39
N ILE A 84 -3.89 3.98 2.96
CA ILE A 84 -2.57 4.59 2.83
C ILE A 84 -1.71 3.64 2.01
N ILE A 85 -1.26 4.11 0.86
CA ILE A 85 -0.58 3.32 -0.16
C ILE A 85 0.84 3.87 -0.28
N GLU A 86 1.83 3.13 0.24
CA GLU A 86 3.20 3.62 0.30
C GLU A 86 4.13 2.78 -0.58
N HIS A 87 4.95 3.42 -1.43
CA HIS A 87 5.98 2.79 -2.27
C HIS A 87 5.49 1.50 -2.97
N ALA A 88 4.27 1.52 -3.52
CA ALA A 88 3.53 0.34 -3.89
C ALA A 88 3.79 -0.15 -5.31
N MET A 89 3.91 -1.46 -5.49
CA MET A 89 3.85 -2.10 -6.80
C MET A 89 2.38 -2.16 -7.27
N LEU A 90 1.99 -1.28 -8.19
CA LEU A 90 0.61 -1.09 -8.61
C LEU A 90 0.26 -1.77 -9.94
N ASP A 91 1.28 -2.10 -10.72
CA ASP A 91 1.20 -2.80 -11.98
C ASP A 91 2.17 -3.99 -11.95
N VAL A 92 1.62 -5.19 -11.68
CA VAL A 92 2.41 -6.41 -11.53
C VAL A 92 3.07 -6.81 -12.85
N ALA A 93 2.36 -6.67 -13.97
CA ALA A 93 2.90 -6.99 -15.29
C ALA A 93 4.05 -6.04 -15.67
N TYR A 94 3.87 -4.74 -15.43
CA TYR A 94 4.92 -3.75 -15.65
C TYR A 94 6.16 -4.03 -14.79
N GLN A 95 5.98 -4.30 -13.50
CA GLN A 95 7.09 -4.61 -12.60
C GLN A 95 7.82 -5.90 -12.98
N SER A 96 7.11 -6.91 -13.46
CA SER A 96 7.69 -8.16 -13.96
C SER A 96 8.48 -7.95 -15.26
N GLN A 97 8.00 -7.07 -16.14
CA GLN A 97 8.67 -6.72 -17.38
C GLN A 97 9.93 -5.86 -17.15
N TYR A 98 9.90 -5.01 -16.15
CA TYR A 98 10.98 -4.08 -15.78
C TYR A 98 11.40 -4.28 -14.31
N PRO A 99 11.95 -5.46 -13.97
CA PRO A 99 12.32 -5.76 -12.60
C PRO A 99 13.49 -4.85 -12.17
N PRO A 100 13.50 -4.41 -10.90
CA PRO A 100 14.61 -3.62 -10.40
C PRO A 100 15.90 -4.45 -10.39
N HIS A 101 17.04 -3.80 -10.56
CA HIS A 101 18.34 -4.49 -10.56
C HIS A 101 18.56 -5.34 -9.30
N SER A 102 18.05 -4.90 -8.17
CA SER A 102 18.11 -5.64 -6.89
C SER A 102 17.40 -6.99 -6.89
N TRP A 103 16.46 -7.21 -7.83
CA TRP A 103 15.74 -8.48 -7.96
C TRP A 103 16.48 -9.52 -8.79
N GLY A 104 17.52 -9.14 -9.54
CA GLY A 104 18.14 -9.99 -10.58
C GLY A 104 18.45 -11.42 -10.14
N LEU A 105 19.05 -11.61 -8.93
CA LEU A 105 19.34 -12.95 -8.39
C LEU A 105 18.12 -13.65 -7.77
N TYR A 106 17.05 -12.92 -7.51
CA TYR A 106 15.85 -13.41 -6.78
C TYR A 106 14.58 -13.36 -7.63
N LEU A 107 14.68 -12.99 -8.91
CA LEU A 107 13.51 -12.86 -9.79
C LEU A 107 12.66 -14.14 -9.80
N GLY A 108 13.28 -15.31 -10.00
CA GLY A 108 12.56 -16.59 -9.95
C GLY A 108 11.89 -16.92 -8.60
N GLN A 109 12.27 -16.24 -7.51
CA GLN A 109 11.54 -16.35 -6.25
C GLN A 109 10.28 -15.48 -6.27
N TRP A 110 10.36 -14.28 -6.83
CA TRP A 110 9.21 -13.40 -6.98
C TRP A 110 8.17 -13.98 -7.95
N GLU A 111 8.63 -14.58 -9.06
CA GLU A 111 7.78 -15.26 -10.03
C GLU A 111 6.93 -16.38 -9.41
N ARG A 112 7.40 -17.02 -8.34
CA ARG A 112 6.58 -17.99 -7.59
C ARG A 112 5.31 -17.38 -7.00
N TYR A 113 5.32 -16.09 -6.67
CA TYR A 113 4.17 -15.41 -6.07
C TYR A 113 3.19 -14.89 -7.11
N PHE A 114 3.66 -14.28 -8.19
CA PHE A 114 2.81 -13.60 -9.16
C PHE A 114 2.83 -14.19 -10.58
N GLY A 115 3.70 -15.14 -10.88
CA GLY A 115 3.86 -15.77 -12.18
C GLY A 115 5.08 -15.29 -12.97
N ASP A 116 5.33 -15.92 -14.11
CA ASP A 116 6.41 -15.58 -15.06
C ASP A 116 5.79 -14.89 -16.29
N ILE A 117 6.25 -13.68 -16.61
CA ILE A 117 5.77 -12.90 -17.76
C ILE A 117 5.96 -13.63 -19.10
N ASN A 118 6.89 -14.58 -19.18
CA ASN A 118 7.13 -15.39 -20.37
C ASN A 118 6.21 -16.63 -20.46
N THR A 119 5.45 -16.91 -19.40
CA THR A 119 4.51 -18.03 -19.39
C THR A 119 3.15 -17.60 -19.93
N PRO A 120 2.62 -18.26 -20.99
CA PRO A 120 1.31 -17.94 -21.54
C PRO A 120 0.21 -17.97 -20.47
N GLY A 121 -0.57 -16.91 -20.39
CA GLY A 121 -1.67 -16.73 -19.43
C GLY A 121 -1.28 -16.09 -18.11
N ASP A 122 0.00 -16.08 -17.71
CA ASP A 122 0.41 -15.43 -16.46
C ASP A 122 0.32 -13.90 -16.57
N ILE A 123 0.63 -13.34 -17.74
CA ILE A 123 0.49 -11.89 -17.98
C ILE A 123 -0.94 -11.39 -17.79
N ASP A 124 -1.93 -12.17 -18.24
CA ASP A 124 -3.35 -11.82 -18.08
C ASP A 124 -3.73 -11.84 -16.57
N GLN A 125 -3.21 -12.82 -15.84
CA GLN A 125 -3.39 -12.88 -14.39
C GLN A 125 -2.68 -11.72 -13.67
N MET A 126 -1.48 -11.31 -14.10
CA MET A 126 -0.79 -10.16 -13.56
C MET A 126 -1.61 -8.88 -13.76
N HIS A 127 -2.18 -8.68 -14.96
CA HIS A 127 -3.06 -7.54 -15.22
C HIS A 127 -4.30 -7.54 -14.34
N GLN A 128 -4.95 -8.69 -14.15
CA GLN A 128 -6.12 -8.83 -13.25
C GLN A 128 -5.78 -8.54 -11.78
N ARG A 129 -4.54 -8.82 -11.38
CA ARG A 129 -4.04 -8.59 -10.02
C ARG A 129 -3.33 -7.25 -9.84
N SER A 130 -3.37 -6.38 -10.82
CA SER A 130 -2.77 -5.04 -10.80
C SER A 130 -3.82 -4.02 -10.38
N PRO A 131 -3.72 -3.40 -9.19
CA PRO A 131 -4.72 -2.43 -8.71
C PRO A 131 -4.91 -1.26 -9.67
N ILE A 132 -3.88 -0.86 -10.43
CA ILE A 132 -3.95 0.22 -11.40
C ILE A 132 -5.04 0.00 -12.46
N ASN A 133 -5.34 -1.25 -12.81
CA ASN A 133 -6.36 -1.60 -13.80
C ASN A 133 -7.80 -1.59 -13.24
N SER A 134 -7.95 -1.38 -11.93
CA SER A 134 -9.25 -1.43 -11.24
C SER A 134 -9.56 -0.17 -10.43
N VAL A 135 -8.82 0.93 -10.65
CA VAL A 135 -8.97 2.20 -9.91
C VAL A 135 -10.40 2.74 -9.97
N ALA A 136 -11.12 2.51 -11.07
CA ALA A 136 -12.52 2.91 -11.20
C ALA A 136 -13.42 2.36 -10.08
N ARG A 137 -13.07 1.21 -9.48
CA ARG A 137 -13.84 0.58 -8.39
C ARG A 137 -13.58 1.21 -7.02
N MET A 138 -12.52 1.99 -6.86
CA MET A 138 -12.17 2.62 -5.59
C MET A 138 -13.27 3.58 -5.13
N GLN A 139 -13.73 3.45 -3.89
CA GLN A 139 -14.72 4.32 -3.27
C GLN A 139 -14.12 5.11 -2.10
N ALA A 140 -13.22 4.49 -1.37
CA ALA A 140 -12.57 5.07 -0.20
C ALA A 140 -11.59 6.18 -0.58
N ALA A 141 -11.31 7.08 0.37
CA ALA A 141 -10.21 8.02 0.25
C ALA A 141 -8.86 7.30 0.27
N ALA A 142 -7.90 7.77 -0.52
CA ALA A 142 -6.56 7.22 -0.58
C ALA A 142 -5.48 8.30 -0.36
N LEU A 143 -4.48 7.99 0.46
CA LEU A 143 -3.24 8.76 0.56
C LEU A 143 -2.13 7.95 -0.13
N MET A 144 -1.63 8.47 -1.24
CA MET A 144 -0.50 7.89 -1.95
C MET A 144 0.81 8.51 -1.47
N VAL A 145 1.74 7.68 -0.99
CA VAL A 145 3.07 8.11 -0.53
C VAL A 145 4.15 7.50 -1.42
N GLY A 146 5.09 8.33 -1.88
CA GLY A 146 6.18 7.86 -2.73
C GLY A 146 7.43 8.70 -2.64
N GLY A 147 8.57 8.07 -2.93
CA GLY A 147 9.88 8.71 -3.08
C GLY A 147 10.31 8.73 -4.54
N LYS A 148 10.73 9.89 -5.06
CA LYS A 148 11.17 10.00 -6.47
C LYS A 148 12.46 9.25 -6.79
N ARG A 149 13.22 8.86 -5.77
CA ARG A 149 14.46 8.08 -5.92
C ARG A 149 14.26 6.59 -5.65
N ASP A 150 13.00 6.11 -5.66
CA ASP A 150 12.71 4.69 -5.49
C ASP A 150 13.31 3.87 -6.64
N ARG A 151 14.23 2.95 -6.29
CA ARG A 151 14.92 2.05 -7.22
C ARG A 151 14.41 0.61 -7.12
N VAL A 152 13.40 0.36 -6.30
CA VAL A 152 12.78 -0.95 -6.11
C VAL A 152 11.42 -0.98 -6.80
N VAL A 153 10.60 0.03 -6.56
CA VAL A 153 9.36 0.25 -7.30
C VAL A 153 9.45 1.62 -7.98
N GLY A 154 9.52 1.62 -9.29
CA GLY A 154 9.67 2.86 -10.06
C GLY A 154 8.57 3.86 -9.73
N PHE A 155 8.98 5.11 -9.53
CA PHE A 155 8.09 6.21 -9.13
C PHE A 155 6.96 6.45 -10.14
N GLU A 156 7.16 6.09 -11.39
CA GLU A 156 6.16 6.16 -12.45
C GLU A 156 4.87 5.39 -12.13
N GLN A 157 4.93 4.33 -11.33
CA GLN A 157 3.74 3.60 -10.89
C GLN A 157 2.90 4.46 -9.93
N THR A 158 3.57 5.20 -9.04
CA THR A 158 2.93 6.18 -8.15
C THR A 158 2.24 7.28 -8.96
N GLU A 159 2.94 7.88 -9.94
CA GLU A 159 2.39 8.93 -10.79
C GLU A 159 1.19 8.45 -11.60
N ARG A 160 1.27 7.25 -12.18
CA ARG A 160 0.17 6.65 -12.95
C ARG A 160 -1.07 6.42 -12.10
N LEU A 161 -0.94 5.92 -10.85
CA LEU A 161 -2.10 5.75 -9.98
C LEU A 161 -2.74 7.10 -9.65
N ILE A 162 -1.94 8.10 -9.28
CA ILE A 162 -2.43 9.43 -8.93
C ILE A 162 -3.16 10.07 -10.12
N SER A 163 -2.58 10.02 -11.33
CA SER A 163 -3.21 10.61 -12.52
C SER A 163 -4.51 9.89 -12.87
N THR A 164 -4.48 8.54 -12.93
CA THR A 164 -5.67 7.74 -13.22
C THR A 164 -6.80 7.97 -12.21
N ALA A 165 -6.46 8.03 -10.92
CA ALA A 165 -7.46 8.28 -9.89
C ALA A 165 -8.08 9.68 -10.01
N LYS A 166 -7.27 10.70 -10.29
CA LYS A 166 -7.77 12.07 -10.52
C LYS A 166 -8.64 12.19 -11.77
N GLU A 167 -8.25 11.57 -12.87
CA GLU A 167 -9.03 11.53 -14.11
C GLU A 167 -10.40 10.87 -13.90
N LEU A 168 -10.47 9.86 -13.02
CA LEU A 168 -11.69 9.17 -12.66
C LEU A 168 -12.47 9.85 -11.51
N GLY A 169 -12.05 11.03 -11.06
CA GLY A 169 -12.68 11.77 -9.97
C GLY A 169 -12.66 11.08 -8.61
N LYS A 170 -11.65 10.22 -8.37
CA LYS A 170 -11.48 9.51 -7.09
C LYS A 170 -10.87 10.43 -6.03
N ASN A 171 -11.24 10.22 -4.78
CA ASN A 171 -10.65 10.93 -3.65
C ASN A 171 -9.24 10.39 -3.39
N ILE A 172 -8.24 11.03 -3.98
CA ILE A 172 -6.83 10.68 -3.80
C ILE A 172 -6.02 11.91 -3.45
N ASP A 173 -5.26 11.77 -2.39
CA ASP A 173 -4.25 12.73 -1.96
C ASP A 173 -2.84 12.12 -2.10
N SER A 174 -1.82 12.96 -2.08
CA SER A 174 -0.46 12.47 -2.28
C SER A 174 0.56 13.20 -1.41
N LEU A 175 1.55 12.45 -0.94
CA LEU A 175 2.74 12.95 -0.25
C LEU A 175 3.97 12.42 -0.98
N ILE A 176 4.61 13.28 -1.76
CA ILE A 176 5.76 12.91 -2.57
C ILE A 176 7.03 13.53 -2.00
N PHE A 177 8.05 12.71 -1.87
CA PHE A 177 9.37 13.11 -1.39
C PHE A 177 10.38 13.09 -2.54
N GLU A 178 10.98 14.25 -2.81
CA GLU A 178 11.98 14.42 -3.89
C GLU A 178 13.24 13.58 -3.67
N ASN A 179 13.63 13.43 -2.41
CA ASN A 179 14.93 12.91 -2.03
C ASN A 179 14.87 11.60 -1.24
N GLU A 180 13.71 10.92 -1.20
CA GLU A 180 13.54 9.59 -0.60
C GLU A 180 13.50 8.49 -1.67
N GLY A 181 13.88 7.28 -1.24
CA GLY A 181 13.87 6.07 -2.05
C GLY A 181 12.69 5.14 -1.75
N HIS A 182 12.98 3.83 -1.65
CA HIS A 182 12.00 2.79 -1.28
C HIS A 182 11.78 2.74 0.24
N GLY A 183 11.47 3.89 0.82
CA GLY A 183 11.28 4.09 2.25
C GLY A 183 11.46 5.56 2.60
N ILE A 184 11.21 5.89 3.86
CA ILE A 184 11.36 7.24 4.39
C ILE A 184 12.47 7.23 5.43
N ASP A 185 13.67 7.68 5.03
CA ASP A 185 14.88 7.56 5.84
C ASP A 185 15.20 8.83 6.60
N LYS A 186 15.02 10.00 5.98
CA LYS A 186 15.32 11.26 6.61
C LYS A 186 14.33 11.60 7.72
N TRP A 187 14.82 12.15 8.82
CA TRP A 187 13.97 12.51 9.95
C TRP A 187 12.93 13.58 9.59
N GLN A 188 13.27 14.52 8.70
CA GLN A 188 12.37 15.56 8.19
C GLN A 188 11.18 14.91 7.46
N SER A 189 11.48 14.01 6.55
CA SER A 189 10.47 13.27 5.79
C SER A 189 9.59 12.41 6.72
N ARG A 190 10.17 11.79 7.74
CA ARG A 190 9.42 11.01 8.74
C ARG A 190 8.43 11.86 9.53
N ILE A 191 8.79 13.08 9.90
CA ILE A 191 7.86 14.00 10.59
C ILE A 191 6.72 14.39 9.66
N ARG A 192 7.01 14.81 8.44
CA ARG A 192 6.00 15.17 7.42
C ARG A 192 5.07 14.00 7.14
N HIS A 193 5.63 12.80 6.97
CA HIS A 193 4.85 11.57 6.76
C HIS A 193 3.93 11.30 7.95
N ALA A 194 4.46 11.28 9.17
CA ALA A 194 3.66 11.00 10.37
C ALA A 194 2.49 11.98 10.52
N ARG A 195 2.74 13.28 10.30
CA ARG A 195 1.71 14.33 10.34
C ARG A 195 0.65 14.10 9.27
N ARG A 196 1.07 13.90 8.04
CA ARG A 196 0.13 13.72 6.93
C ARG A 196 -0.75 12.48 7.12
N VAL A 197 -0.17 11.38 7.63
CA VAL A 197 -0.92 10.16 7.96
C VAL A 197 -1.90 10.40 9.11
N GLU A 198 -1.49 11.10 10.18
CA GLU A 198 -2.39 11.47 11.28
C GLU A 198 -3.57 12.28 10.79
N ASP A 199 -3.32 13.34 10.02
CA ASP A 199 -4.37 14.24 9.52
C ASP A 199 -5.33 13.51 8.58
N PHE A 200 -4.80 12.72 7.66
CA PHE A 200 -5.59 11.92 6.73
C PHE A 200 -6.51 10.91 7.47
N LEU A 201 -5.98 10.20 8.45
CA LEU A 201 -6.79 9.25 9.22
C LEU A 201 -7.83 9.97 10.09
N ALA A 202 -7.49 11.11 10.68
CA ALA A 202 -8.44 11.90 11.49
C ALA A 202 -9.59 12.44 10.64
N GLU A 203 -9.31 12.87 9.41
CA GLU A 203 -10.31 13.35 8.45
C GLU A 203 -11.31 12.26 8.06
N HIS A 204 -10.82 11.04 7.80
CA HIS A 204 -11.64 9.99 7.20
C HIS A 204 -12.20 8.95 8.17
N LEU A 205 -11.57 8.78 9.34
CA LEU A 205 -11.99 7.80 10.35
C LEU A 205 -12.42 8.44 11.67
N GLY A 206 -12.20 9.73 11.85
CA GLY A 206 -12.23 10.36 13.17
C GLY A 206 -10.94 10.05 13.95
N GLY A 207 -10.94 10.37 15.23
CA GLY A 207 -9.72 10.27 16.04
C GLY A 207 -9.05 11.64 16.21
N ARG A 208 -7.78 11.64 16.61
CA ARG A 208 -7.07 12.89 16.91
C ARG A 208 -5.92 13.11 15.96
N SER A 209 -5.89 14.25 15.29
CA SER A 209 -4.67 14.75 14.64
C SER A 209 -3.80 15.51 15.65
N GLY A 210 -2.50 15.67 15.33
CA GLY A 210 -1.66 16.61 16.03
C GLY A 210 -2.08 18.04 15.68
N ASN A 211 -2.17 18.92 16.67
CA ASN A 211 -2.31 20.34 16.39
C ASN A 211 -1.06 20.87 15.67
N TRP A 212 -1.20 22.02 15.00
CA TRP A 212 -0.07 22.72 14.38
C TRP A 212 1.10 22.90 15.37
N ASP A 213 2.31 22.62 14.93
CA ASP A 213 3.55 22.85 15.67
C ASP A 213 4.63 23.45 14.76
N TRP A 214 5.76 23.86 15.35
CA TRP A 214 6.87 24.44 14.61
C TRP A 214 7.78 23.40 13.92
N ILE A 215 7.67 22.13 14.28
CA ILE A 215 8.59 21.08 13.82
C ILE A 215 8.34 20.76 12.34
N GLU A 216 7.08 20.68 11.93
CA GLU A 216 6.73 20.33 10.54
C GLU A 216 7.18 21.41 9.54
N PRO A 217 6.89 22.71 9.73
CA PRO A 217 7.39 23.77 8.84
C PRO A 217 8.92 23.81 8.75
N ILE A 218 9.63 23.60 9.86
CA ILE A 218 11.08 23.53 9.87
C ILE A 218 11.57 22.30 9.10
N ALA A 219 10.97 21.14 9.33
CA ALA A 219 11.30 19.91 8.62
C ALA A 219 11.04 20.05 7.11
N ALA A 220 9.93 20.66 6.71
CA ALA A 220 9.60 20.91 5.31
C ALA A 220 10.60 21.88 4.65
N TYR A 221 11.05 22.91 5.37
CA TYR A 221 12.05 23.85 4.87
C TYR A 221 13.41 23.18 4.65
N LEU A 222 13.81 22.26 5.54
CA LEU A 222 15.10 21.55 5.47
C LEU A 222 15.12 20.36 4.50
N ASP A 223 13.96 19.92 4.01
CA ASP A 223 13.82 18.80 3.07
C ASP A 223 13.92 19.25 1.58
N ASN A 224 13.78 20.54 1.33
CA ASN A 224 13.96 21.16 0.01
C ASN A 224 15.41 21.53 -0.22
#